data_9c56952842a9f3e6500c0871b0b0f4a9
#
_entry.id   9c56952842a9f3e6500c0871b0b0f4a9
#
_cell.length_a   1.000
_cell.length_b   1.000
_cell.length_c   1.000
_cell.angle_alpha   90.00
_cell.angle_beta   90.00
_cell.angle_gamma   90.00
#
_symmetry.space_group_name_H-M   'P 1'
#
loop_
_entity.id
_entity.type
_entity.pdbx_description
1 polymer ?
#
loop_
_entity_poly.entity_id
_entity_poly.type
_entity_poly.pdbx_seq_one_letter_code
_entity_poly.pdbx_strand_id
1 'polypeptide(L)'
;MSVTLADQDKITLWTAAWGAVSLMSAAGAAGSAHKAGTEGSTALTAATGLVGHVLARKPKGAKLEGKTVAGLADQVLPALAAAMSLLRQQDPAEADNFRRTVLVAVHAATRPQQGEPSPTVAEMARKITEALDVASAAPGTGEADNGVAVPEAAAGQDRPELQKIMQEMVDSGFVGVTLRVRDERGEWIGSAGVGELGGTEEPPTDGHFRIGSNTKTFTATVVLQLVAEGRIGLDTPVAGYLPEFGLDRRITVRMLLQHTSGVFNFTGDHYPEYVPGIVYQGREWVEGRFTTYRPEELVRLALSKPARFEPGADWSYSNTNYVLARLVVERVTGRSLGEEMRRLILGPLGLSGTVVPDTSTDVPAPHPHAYYRYEEDGQEKVTDVTRQNPSWISTGGDMISTTADLATFIAALVGGRLLPAGLLAEMFTPEPKAGYGLGVFVQDTPGGGKVITHNGGITGHAGLMYSTPDGGRTLTASLNYVDDADLSMGQAFQQATQRLVQEVFGGARAAN
;
A
#
# COMPACT_ATOMS: atom_id res chain seq x y z
N MET A 1 25.27 21.84 -1.76
CA MET A 1 25.95 22.64 -0.71
C MET A 1 25.74 21.95 0.62
N SER A 2 26.78 21.75 1.45
CA SER A 2 26.60 21.12 2.77
C SER A 2 25.90 22.14 3.70
N VAL A 3 24.72 21.73 4.20
CA VAL A 3 23.97 22.54 5.18
C VAL A 3 24.75 22.61 6.48
N THR A 4 25.02 23.83 6.97
CA THR A 4 25.73 24.06 8.24
C THR A 4 24.73 24.62 9.23
N LEU A 5 24.35 23.82 10.23
CA LEU A 5 23.45 24.26 11.31
C LEU A 5 24.17 25.15 12.33
N ALA A 6 23.54 26.25 12.71
CA ALA A 6 23.98 27.06 13.82
C ALA A 6 23.89 26.31 15.16
N ASP A 7 24.64 26.75 16.18
CA ASP A 7 24.62 26.05 17.48
C ASP A 7 23.25 26.09 18.15
N GLN A 8 22.47 27.14 17.94
CA GLN A 8 21.08 27.21 18.42
C GLN A 8 20.17 26.19 17.73
N ASP A 9 20.37 25.95 16.42
CA ASP A 9 19.62 24.99 15.65
C ASP A 9 19.89 23.56 16.15
N LYS A 10 21.14 23.24 16.42
CA LYS A 10 21.56 21.96 17.02
C LYS A 10 20.91 21.76 18.40
N ILE A 11 20.82 22.80 19.21
CA ILE A 11 20.14 22.76 20.52
C ILE A 11 18.66 22.46 20.32
N THR A 12 17.99 23.11 19.36
CA THR A 12 16.56 22.89 19.04
C THR A 12 16.32 21.46 18.60
N LEU A 13 17.08 20.94 17.64
CA LEU A 13 16.97 19.56 17.15
C LEU A 13 17.20 18.52 18.24
N TRP A 14 18.24 18.72 19.04
CA TRP A 14 18.58 17.84 20.16
C TRP A 14 17.48 17.84 21.23
N THR A 15 17.01 19.02 21.64
CA THR A 15 15.93 19.17 22.62
C THR A 15 14.64 18.54 22.15
N ALA A 16 14.30 18.70 20.88
CA ALA A 16 13.12 18.07 20.27
C ALA A 16 13.20 16.54 20.32
N ALA A 17 14.26 15.94 19.79
CA ALA A 17 14.34 14.48 19.65
C ALA A 17 14.56 13.77 21.01
N TRP A 18 15.54 14.20 21.79
CA TRP A 18 15.81 13.61 23.11
C TRP A 18 14.72 13.95 24.12
N GLY A 19 14.10 15.12 23.97
CA GLY A 19 12.93 15.53 24.72
C GLY A 19 11.74 14.63 24.47
N ALA A 20 11.45 14.25 23.22
CA ALA A 20 10.37 13.33 22.87
C ALA A 20 10.53 11.97 23.56
N VAL A 21 11.73 11.38 23.55
CA VAL A 21 12.03 10.12 24.26
C VAL A 21 11.85 10.28 25.78
N SER A 22 12.34 11.39 26.35
CA SER A 22 12.20 11.68 27.79
C SER A 22 10.74 11.86 28.19
N LEU A 23 9.93 12.51 27.33
CA LEU A 23 8.51 12.73 27.54
C LEU A 23 7.73 11.40 27.51
N MET A 24 8.04 10.50 26.56
CA MET A 24 7.46 9.17 26.51
C MET A 24 7.82 8.31 27.72
N SER A 25 9.08 8.38 28.14
CA SER A 25 9.58 7.70 29.36
C SER A 25 8.86 8.17 30.62
N ALA A 26 8.63 9.48 30.75
CA ALA A 26 7.90 10.08 31.86
C ALA A 26 6.40 9.74 31.83
N ALA A 27 5.77 9.69 30.66
CA ALA A 27 4.36 9.33 30.50
C ALA A 27 4.10 7.84 30.82
N GLY A 28 5.10 6.97 30.61
CA GLY A 28 5.06 5.54 30.92
C GLY A 28 5.47 5.15 32.34
N ALA A 29 5.66 6.09 33.25
CA ALA A 29 6.32 5.90 34.56
C ALA A 29 5.67 4.87 35.52
N ALA A 30 4.50 4.32 35.22
CA ALA A 30 3.85 3.32 36.07
C ALA A 30 4.45 1.88 35.96
N GLY A 31 5.36 1.59 35.03
CA GLY A 31 5.86 0.22 34.84
C GLY A 31 7.28 0.03 34.34
N SER A 32 7.88 0.93 33.57
CA SER A 32 9.21 0.70 32.97
C SER A 32 9.85 1.93 32.31
N ALA A 33 9.80 3.10 32.96
CA ALA A 33 10.35 4.36 32.47
C ALA A 33 11.82 4.25 32.01
N HIS A 34 12.63 3.49 32.73
CA HIS A 34 14.04 3.27 32.39
C HIS A 34 14.22 2.51 31.07
N LYS A 35 13.42 1.48 30.81
CA LYS A 35 13.50 0.67 29.59
C LYS A 35 13.00 1.45 28.37
N ALA A 36 11.89 2.16 28.52
CA ALA A 36 11.36 3.05 27.47
C ALA A 36 12.40 4.12 27.08
N GLY A 37 13.05 4.72 28.06
CA GLY A 37 14.15 5.64 27.83
C GLY A 37 15.34 5.02 27.08
N THR A 38 15.72 3.79 27.43
CA THR A 38 16.85 3.07 26.79
C THR A 38 16.54 2.70 25.35
N GLU A 39 15.36 2.13 25.07
CA GLU A 39 14.97 1.73 23.71
C GLU A 39 14.81 2.94 22.79
N GLY A 40 14.15 4.02 23.24
CA GLY A 40 14.05 5.27 22.49
C GLY A 40 15.41 5.92 22.23
N SER A 41 16.30 5.92 23.23
CA SER A 41 17.67 6.46 23.09
C SER A 41 18.50 5.68 22.09
N THR A 42 18.39 4.35 22.07
CA THR A 42 19.07 3.48 21.10
C THR A 42 18.60 3.80 19.68
N ALA A 43 17.32 4.03 19.48
CA ALA A 43 16.77 4.42 18.18
C ALA A 43 17.30 5.78 17.70
N LEU A 44 17.42 6.78 18.59
CA LEU A 44 18.02 8.09 18.25
C LEU A 44 19.50 8.00 17.88
N THR A 45 20.26 7.14 18.55
CA THR A 45 21.70 6.97 18.27
C THR A 45 21.97 6.21 16.97
N ALA A 46 20.97 5.49 16.44
CA ALA A 46 21.05 4.83 15.14
C ALA A 46 20.74 5.76 13.95
N ALA A 47 20.38 7.02 14.20
CA ALA A 47 20.09 7.99 13.15
C ALA A 47 21.33 8.29 12.28
N THR A 48 21.10 8.53 10.99
CA THR A 48 22.13 8.83 9.98
C THR A 48 21.94 10.23 9.40
N GLY A 49 22.83 10.68 8.54
CA GLY A 49 22.76 12.00 7.90
C GLY A 49 23.14 13.16 8.85
N LEU A 50 22.73 14.37 8.48
CA LEU A 50 22.96 15.58 9.28
C LEU A 50 22.28 15.48 10.65
N VAL A 51 21.04 14.97 10.68
CA VAL A 51 20.26 14.72 11.90
C VAL A 51 21.03 13.76 12.82
N GLY A 52 21.49 12.61 12.32
CA GLY A 52 22.25 11.64 13.11
C GLY A 52 23.52 12.25 13.73
N HIS A 53 24.24 13.09 12.97
CA HIS A 53 25.43 13.78 13.47
C HIS A 53 25.10 14.72 14.64
N VAL A 54 24.00 15.46 14.58
CA VAL A 54 23.57 16.39 15.66
C VAL A 54 23.07 15.59 16.88
N LEU A 55 22.34 14.52 16.71
CA LEU A 55 21.76 13.73 17.80
C LEU A 55 22.80 12.88 18.53
N ALA A 56 23.92 12.52 17.88
CA ALA A 56 25.00 11.73 18.46
C ALA A 56 25.75 12.42 19.60
N ARG A 57 25.70 13.76 19.69
CA ARG A 57 26.38 14.50 20.72
C ARG A 57 25.49 15.61 21.30
N LYS A 58 25.43 15.69 22.63
CA LYS A 58 24.68 16.76 23.30
C LYS A 58 25.33 18.12 23.02
N PRO A 59 24.63 19.08 22.38
CA PRO A 59 25.13 20.41 22.14
C PRO A 59 25.37 21.16 23.47
N LYS A 60 26.38 22.04 23.49
CA LYS A 60 26.65 22.86 24.66
C LYS A 60 25.48 23.82 24.92
N GLY A 61 24.89 23.76 26.10
CA GLY A 61 23.72 24.57 26.48
C GLY A 61 22.38 23.85 26.35
N ALA A 62 22.30 22.68 25.71
CA ALA A 62 21.06 21.90 25.65
C ALA A 62 20.68 21.35 27.03
N LYS A 63 19.44 21.63 27.48
CA LYS A 63 18.89 21.16 28.75
C LYS A 63 17.42 20.72 28.57
N LEU A 64 17.03 19.68 29.29
CA LEU A 64 15.63 19.27 29.48
C LEU A 64 15.29 19.56 30.96
N GLU A 65 14.47 20.59 31.21
CA GLU A 65 14.24 21.13 32.56
C GLU A 65 12.92 20.73 33.21
N GLY A 66 12.00 20.05 32.47
CA GLY A 66 10.70 19.61 32.98
C GLY A 66 10.82 18.49 33.99
N LYS A 67 10.35 18.70 35.24
CA LYS A 67 10.28 17.65 36.27
C LYS A 67 8.96 16.86 36.25
N THR A 68 7.99 17.28 35.46
CA THR A 68 6.67 16.64 35.29
C THR A 68 6.42 16.38 33.80
N VAL A 69 5.50 15.46 33.49
CA VAL A 69 5.08 15.18 32.12
C VAL A 69 4.58 16.46 31.42
N ALA A 70 3.79 17.29 32.10
CA ALA A 70 3.31 18.57 31.57
C ALA A 70 4.45 19.55 31.29
N GLY A 71 5.37 19.74 32.24
CA GLY A 71 6.52 20.66 32.05
C GLY A 71 7.49 20.17 30.96
N LEU A 72 7.63 18.87 30.75
CA LEU A 72 8.36 18.33 29.60
C LEU A 72 7.60 18.56 28.29
N ALA A 73 6.29 18.38 28.26
CA ALA A 73 5.47 18.61 27.08
C ALA A 73 5.53 20.07 26.63
N ASP A 74 5.45 21.02 27.56
CA ASP A 74 5.54 22.48 27.31
C ASP A 74 6.87 22.88 26.66
N GLN A 75 7.94 22.14 26.94
CA GLN A 75 9.27 22.40 26.36
C GLN A 75 9.45 21.65 25.00
N VAL A 76 9.01 20.41 24.94
CA VAL A 76 9.33 19.46 23.85
C VAL A 76 8.44 19.67 22.63
N LEU A 77 7.12 19.85 22.81
CA LEU A 77 6.21 19.99 21.68
C LEU A 77 6.50 21.22 20.81
N PRO A 78 6.74 22.42 21.39
CA PRO A 78 7.19 23.57 20.60
C PRO A 78 8.56 23.35 19.94
N ALA A 79 9.49 22.65 20.61
CA ALA A 79 10.80 22.35 20.03
C ALA A 79 10.72 21.43 18.82
N LEU A 80 9.80 20.44 18.82
CA LEU A 80 9.53 19.57 17.69
C LEU A 80 9.01 20.36 16.48
N ALA A 81 8.04 21.24 16.68
CA ALA A 81 7.51 22.10 15.62
C ALA A 81 8.59 23.04 15.06
N ALA A 82 9.41 23.64 15.93
CA ALA A 82 10.50 24.51 15.52
C ALA A 82 11.60 23.76 14.75
N ALA A 83 11.97 22.55 15.18
CA ALA A 83 12.93 21.68 14.50
C ALA A 83 12.46 21.32 13.09
N MET A 84 11.18 20.95 12.94
CA MET A 84 10.59 20.64 11.64
C MET A 84 10.55 21.86 10.72
N SER A 85 10.15 23.02 11.22
CA SER A 85 10.15 24.28 10.45
C SER A 85 11.54 24.67 9.97
N LEU A 86 12.54 24.58 10.86
CA LEU A 86 13.93 24.86 10.56
C LEU A 86 14.48 23.95 9.45
N LEU A 87 14.31 22.64 9.60
CA LEU A 87 14.85 21.68 8.63
C LEU A 87 14.14 21.78 7.28
N ARG A 88 12.82 22.00 7.23
CA ARG A 88 12.10 22.19 5.97
C ARG A 88 12.59 23.40 5.17
N GLN A 89 13.02 24.47 5.84
CA GLN A 89 13.59 25.65 5.18
C GLN A 89 15.00 25.42 4.66
N GLN A 90 15.78 24.57 5.32
CA GLN A 90 17.20 24.37 5.01
C GLN A 90 17.45 23.12 4.15
N ASP A 91 16.80 22.01 4.48
CA ASP A 91 16.91 20.72 3.79
C ASP A 91 15.66 19.88 4.04
N PRO A 92 14.68 19.85 3.12
CA PRO A 92 13.46 19.05 3.26
C PRO A 92 13.71 17.55 3.47
N ALA A 93 14.79 16.99 2.90
CA ALA A 93 15.11 15.56 3.06
C ALA A 93 15.58 15.26 4.50
N GLU A 94 16.33 16.19 5.13
CA GLU A 94 16.71 16.08 6.54
C GLU A 94 15.53 16.37 7.48
N ALA A 95 14.53 17.15 7.08
CA ALA A 95 13.29 17.30 7.83
C ALA A 95 12.52 15.96 7.90
N ASP A 96 12.41 15.26 6.79
CA ASP A 96 11.79 13.94 6.73
C ASP A 96 12.61 12.89 7.49
N ASN A 97 13.94 12.98 7.43
CA ASN A 97 14.85 12.14 8.22
C ASN A 97 14.65 12.37 9.73
N PHE A 98 14.57 13.61 10.17
CA PHE A 98 14.32 13.98 11.57
C PHE A 98 12.96 13.49 12.06
N ARG A 99 11.90 13.71 11.27
CA ARG A 99 10.55 13.24 11.59
C ARG A 99 10.52 11.72 11.77
N ARG A 100 11.07 10.96 10.84
CA ARG A 100 11.16 9.49 10.91
C ARG A 100 11.94 9.03 12.14
N THR A 101 13.09 9.64 12.39
CA THR A 101 13.96 9.33 13.53
C THR A 101 13.22 9.49 14.86
N VAL A 102 12.51 10.62 15.05
CA VAL A 102 11.74 10.87 16.27
C VAL A 102 10.57 9.89 16.41
N LEU A 103 9.83 9.63 15.35
CA LEU A 103 8.71 8.69 15.38
C LEU A 103 9.16 7.25 15.70
N VAL A 104 10.27 6.79 15.12
CA VAL A 104 10.86 5.48 15.45
C VAL A 104 11.28 5.41 16.92
N ALA A 105 11.89 6.46 17.44
CA ALA A 105 12.31 6.54 18.85
C ALA A 105 11.12 6.58 19.82
N VAL A 106 10.06 7.33 19.49
CA VAL A 106 8.81 7.38 20.24
C VAL A 106 8.13 6.00 20.23
N HIS A 107 8.08 5.37 19.06
CA HIS A 107 7.49 4.01 18.94
C HIS A 107 8.28 2.95 19.73
N ALA A 108 9.61 3.02 19.69
CA ALA A 108 10.46 2.15 20.52
C ALA A 108 10.20 2.36 22.02
N ALA A 109 10.02 3.62 22.44
CA ALA A 109 9.71 3.96 23.82
C ALA A 109 8.29 3.57 24.28
N THR A 110 7.36 3.34 23.35
CA THR A 110 5.96 2.91 23.64
C THR A 110 5.77 1.40 23.70
N ARG A 111 6.76 0.59 23.29
CA ARG A 111 6.62 -0.88 23.28
C ARG A 111 6.32 -1.43 24.67
N PRO A 112 5.08 -1.92 24.94
CA PRO A 112 4.74 -2.52 26.22
C PRO A 112 5.39 -3.90 26.33
N GLN A 113 5.74 -4.30 27.54
CA GLN A 113 6.21 -5.66 27.80
C GLN A 113 5.08 -6.68 27.79
N GLN A 114 3.82 -6.26 28.02
CA GLN A 114 2.57 -7.04 27.90
C GLN A 114 1.38 -6.06 27.94
N GLY A 115 0.53 -6.05 26.90
CA GLY A 115 -0.72 -5.30 26.86
C GLY A 115 -0.71 -4.02 26.01
N GLU A 116 -1.84 -3.33 25.93
CA GLU A 116 -1.98 -2.06 25.22
C GLU A 116 -1.29 -0.91 25.96
N PRO A 117 -0.77 0.13 25.25
CA PRO A 117 -0.20 1.32 25.85
C PRO A 117 -1.23 2.00 26.75
N SER A 118 -0.80 2.54 27.89
CA SER A 118 -1.73 3.30 28.73
C SER A 118 -2.30 4.51 27.96
N PRO A 119 -3.52 4.97 28.29
CA PRO A 119 -4.13 6.14 27.64
C PRO A 119 -3.22 7.38 27.64
N THR A 120 -2.44 7.58 28.71
CA THR A 120 -1.49 8.69 28.84
C THR A 120 -0.33 8.56 27.85
N VAL A 121 0.19 7.37 27.63
CA VAL A 121 1.27 7.08 26.68
C VAL A 121 0.77 7.28 25.26
N ALA A 122 -0.41 6.75 24.94
CA ALA A 122 -1.02 6.89 23.62
C ALA A 122 -1.31 8.37 23.27
N GLU A 123 -1.87 9.13 24.20
CA GLU A 123 -2.14 10.56 24.03
C GLU A 123 -0.86 11.38 23.84
N MET A 124 0.21 11.04 24.56
CA MET A 124 1.47 11.74 24.41
C MET A 124 2.15 11.43 23.08
N ALA A 125 2.11 10.18 22.61
CA ALA A 125 2.60 9.81 21.27
C ALA A 125 1.83 10.56 20.18
N ARG A 126 0.51 10.70 20.31
CA ARG A 126 -0.33 11.48 19.38
C ARG A 126 0.11 12.96 19.34
N LYS A 127 0.29 13.61 20.51
CA LYS A 127 0.73 15.02 20.60
C LYS A 127 2.11 15.24 20.00
N ILE A 128 3.05 14.31 20.16
CA ILE A 128 4.37 14.38 19.54
C ILE A 128 4.24 14.30 18.01
N THR A 129 3.40 13.40 17.49
CA THR A 129 3.14 13.29 16.05
C THR A 129 2.53 14.57 15.51
N GLU A 130 1.52 15.13 16.16
CA GLU A 130 0.92 16.41 15.77
C GLU A 130 1.92 17.56 15.76
N ALA A 131 2.80 17.65 16.76
CA ALA A 131 3.83 18.68 16.81
C ALA A 131 4.85 18.58 15.68
N LEU A 132 5.14 17.37 15.20
CA LEU A 132 5.98 17.14 14.02
C LEU A 132 5.26 17.54 12.71
N ASP A 133 3.93 17.54 12.70
CA ASP A 133 3.11 17.82 11.52
C ASP A 133 2.65 19.29 11.43
N VAL A 134 2.53 20.03 12.54
CA VAL A 134 2.07 21.44 12.62
C VAL A 134 2.88 22.42 11.75
N ALA A 135 4.12 22.12 11.43
CA ALA A 135 4.95 22.99 10.58
C ALA A 135 4.60 22.95 9.07
N SER A 136 3.48 22.34 8.66
CA SER A 136 2.99 22.39 7.26
C SER A 136 2.08 23.59 6.96
N ALA A 137 1.72 24.42 7.95
CA ALA A 137 0.90 25.62 7.76
C ALA A 137 1.76 26.90 7.89
N ALA A 138 1.88 27.69 6.82
CA ALA A 138 2.47 29.03 6.84
C ALA A 138 1.52 30.04 7.54
N PRO A 139 2.03 31.06 8.28
CA PRO A 139 1.19 32.01 9.00
C PRO A 139 0.60 33.06 8.07
N GLY A 140 -0.72 33.06 7.93
CA GLY A 140 -1.51 34.18 7.39
C GLY A 140 -2.36 34.76 8.49
N THR A 141 -2.36 36.07 8.59
CA THR A 141 -2.94 36.91 9.63
C THR A 141 -4.47 36.92 9.62
N GLY A 142 -5.09 36.79 10.80
CA GLY A 142 -6.27 37.55 11.21
C GLY A 142 -7.64 36.91 11.10
N GLU A 143 -8.23 36.77 12.25
CA GLU A 143 -9.67 36.78 12.64
C GLU A 143 -10.53 35.54 12.51
N ALA A 144 -11.21 35.29 13.62
CA ALA A 144 -12.07 34.15 13.92
C ALA A 144 -13.36 34.13 13.09
N ASP A 145 -13.75 32.95 12.64
CA ASP A 145 -15.16 32.51 12.73
C ASP A 145 -15.26 30.99 12.72
N ASN A 146 -16.25 30.48 13.47
CA ASN A 146 -16.54 29.09 13.71
C ASN A 146 -17.14 28.42 12.47
N GLY A 147 -16.48 27.39 11.97
CA GLY A 147 -17.04 26.49 10.97
C GLY A 147 -16.01 25.43 10.61
N VAL A 148 -16.23 24.19 11.03
CA VAL A 148 -15.42 23.06 10.57
C VAL A 148 -15.68 22.87 9.08
N ALA A 149 -14.86 23.54 8.26
CA ALA A 149 -14.75 23.24 6.83
C ALA A 149 -13.53 22.35 6.65
N VAL A 150 -13.75 21.15 6.14
CA VAL A 150 -12.74 20.31 5.52
C VAL A 150 -12.04 21.19 4.46
N PRO A 151 -10.69 21.24 4.37
CA PRO A 151 -10.04 22.01 3.32
C PRO A 151 -10.49 21.44 1.97
N GLU A 152 -11.25 22.22 1.23
CA GLU A 152 -11.53 22.02 -0.18
C GLU A 152 -10.17 21.87 -0.87
N ALA A 153 -9.93 20.71 -1.49
CA ALA A 153 -8.74 20.48 -2.30
C ALA A 153 -8.63 21.65 -3.27
N ALA A 154 -7.47 22.31 -3.31
CA ALA A 154 -7.20 23.35 -4.29
C ALA A 154 -7.65 22.82 -5.65
N ALA A 155 -8.55 23.53 -6.33
CA ALA A 155 -9.09 23.16 -7.62
C ALA A 155 -7.93 22.79 -8.53
N GLY A 156 -7.76 21.48 -8.82
CA GLY A 156 -6.65 20.95 -9.60
C GLY A 156 -6.66 21.60 -10.97
N GLN A 157 -5.49 21.85 -11.52
CA GLN A 157 -5.37 22.34 -12.89
C GLN A 157 -6.20 21.45 -13.81
N ASP A 158 -6.94 22.07 -14.71
CA ASP A 158 -7.71 21.34 -15.72
C ASP A 158 -6.76 20.41 -16.51
N ARG A 159 -7.13 19.13 -16.62
CA ARG A 159 -6.36 18.07 -17.29
C ARG A 159 -7.18 17.49 -18.45
N PRO A 160 -7.47 18.29 -19.47
CA PRO A 160 -8.33 17.86 -20.58
C PRO A 160 -7.80 16.63 -21.31
N GLU A 161 -6.48 16.42 -21.32
CA GLU A 161 -5.84 15.23 -21.89
C GLU A 161 -6.23 13.95 -21.15
N LEU A 162 -6.30 13.98 -19.82
CA LEU A 162 -6.73 12.83 -18.99
C LEU A 162 -8.24 12.61 -19.11
N GLN A 163 -9.04 13.68 -19.08
CA GLN A 163 -10.49 13.60 -19.27
C GLN A 163 -10.82 12.99 -20.64
N LYS A 164 -10.10 13.39 -21.69
CA LYS A 164 -10.27 12.82 -23.02
C LYS A 164 -9.94 11.33 -23.05
N ILE A 165 -8.85 10.89 -22.40
CA ILE A 165 -8.50 9.46 -22.36
C ILE A 165 -9.59 8.67 -21.65
N MET A 166 -10.12 9.16 -20.52
CA MET A 166 -11.23 8.49 -19.82
C MET A 166 -12.48 8.39 -20.69
N GLN A 167 -12.83 9.45 -21.44
CA GLN A 167 -13.97 9.39 -22.37
C GLN A 167 -13.73 8.35 -23.47
N GLU A 168 -12.53 8.28 -24.05
CA GLU A 168 -12.20 7.24 -25.03
C GLU A 168 -12.26 5.82 -24.45
N MET A 169 -11.97 5.65 -23.15
CA MET A 169 -12.19 4.36 -22.45
C MET A 169 -13.68 4.03 -22.40
N VAL A 170 -14.53 4.96 -22.02
CA VAL A 170 -16.00 4.78 -22.03
C VAL A 170 -16.49 4.44 -23.44
N ASP A 171 -16.03 5.18 -24.44
CA ASP A 171 -16.38 4.95 -25.86
C ASP A 171 -15.91 3.55 -26.34
N SER A 172 -14.88 2.97 -25.72
CA SER A 172 -14.37 1.61 -26.03
C SER A 172 -15.09 0.48 -25.27
N GLY A 173 -16.10 0.81 -24.42
CA GLY A 173 -16.96 -0.18 -23.78
C GLY A 173 -16.85 -0.27 -22.25
N PHE A 174 -15.99 0.56 -21.60
CA PHE A 174 -16.05 0.65 -20.14
C PHE A 174 -17.34 1.34 -19.71
N VAL A 175 -17.98 0.83 -18.65
CA VAL A 175 -19.19 1.42 -18.08
C VAL A 175 -18.83 2.75 -17.40
N GLY A 176 -17.75 2.72 -16.63
CA GLY A 176 -17.24 3.91 -15.97
C GLY A 176 -15.77 3.80 -15.58
N VAL A 177 -15.15 4.95 -15.37
CA VAL A 177 -13.75 5.12 -15.04
C VAL A 177 -13.62 6.23 -14.00
N THR A 178 -12.85 5.96 -12.94
CA THR A 178 -12.36 6.98 -12.02
C THR A 178 -10.84 6.97 -12.05
N LEU A 179 -10.22 8.12 -12.21
CA LEU A 179 -8.78 8.29 -12.33
C LEU A 179 -8.26 9.31 -11.32
N ARG A 180 -7.20 8.98 -10.63
CA ARG A 180 -6.44 9.86 -9.76
C ARG A 180 -4.99 9.89 -10.21
N VAL A 181 -4.46 11.08 -10.45
CA VAL A 181 -3.06 11.31 -10.83
C VAL A 181 -2.46 12.33 -9.88
N ARG A 182 -1.26 12.03 -9.37
CA ARG A 182 -0.43 12.98 -8.65
C ARG A 182 0.92 13.10 -9.35
N ASP A 183 1.32 14.32 -9.63
CA ASP A 183 2.62 14.67 -10.24
C ASP A 183 3.09 16.04 -9.73
N GLU A 184 4.08 16.63 -10.40
CA GLU A 184 4.62 17.97 -10.08
C GLU A 184 3.59 19.11 -10.19
N ARG A 185 2.46 18.88 -10.90
CA ARG A 185 1.34 19.84 -11.01
C ARG A 185 0.33 19.71 -9.87
N GLY A 186 0.55 18.77 -8.95
CA GLY A 186 -0.35 18.47 -7.84
C GLY A 186 -1.21 17.22 -8.07
N GLU A 187 -2.29 17.11 -7.31
CA GLU A 187 -3.24 16.00 -7.43
C GLU A 187 -4.41 16.40 -8.31
N TRP A 188 -4.79 15.50 -9.21
CA TRP A 188 -5.97 15.62 -10.06
C TRP A 188 -6.83 14.36 -9.95
N ILE A 189 -8.15 14.54 -9.94
CA ILE A 189 -9.11 13.45 -9.88
C ILE A 189 -10.21 13.76 -10.90
N GLY A 190 -10.63 12.72 -11.64
CA GLY A 190 -11.74 12.82 -12.58
C GLY A 190 -12.48 11.49 -12.70
N SER A 191 -13.69 11.56 -13.25
CA SER A 191 -14.51 10.41 -13.63
C SER A 191 -15.12 10.60 -15.02
N ALA A 192 -15.50 9.49 -15.65
CA ALA A 192 -16.21 9.46 -16.92
C ALA A 192 -17.09 8.21 -17.00
N GLY A 193 -18.13 8.25 -17.82
CA GLY A 193 -19.12 7.18 -17.92
C GLY A 193 -20.11 7.20 -16.77
N VAL A 194 -20.59 6.01 -16.36
CA VAL A 194 -21.61 5.87 -15.32
C VAL A 194 -21.19 4.88 -14.24
N GLY A 195 -21.63 5.12 -13.01
CA GLY A 195 -21.40 4.21 -11.88
C GLY A 195 -22.22 2.92 -11.99
N GLU A 196 -23.41 3.02 -12.60
CA GLU A 196 -24.36 1.92 -12.76
C GLU A 196 -24.85 1.87 -14.20
N LEU A 197 -24.90 0.68 -14.82
CA LEU A 197 -25.35 0.47 -16.19
C LEU A 197 -26.83 0.87 -16.33
N GLY A 198 -27.09 1.80 -17.26
CA GLY A 198 -28.42 2.39 -17.45
C GLY A 198 -28.73 3.55 -16.51
N GLY A 199 -27.84 3.89 -15.58
CA GLY A 199 -27.88 5.10 -14.77
C GLY A 199 -27.37 6.33 -15.50
N THR A 200 -27.35 7.47 -14.80
CA THR A 200 -26.85 8.76 -15.32
C THR A 200 -25.75 9.37 -14.47
N GLU A 201 -25.57 8.84 -13.25
CA GLU A 201 -24.57 9.37 -12.32
C GLU A 201 -23.18 8.84 -12.68
N GLU A 202 -22.19 9.72 -12.68
CA GLU A 202 -20.80 9.33 -12.87
C GLU A 202 -20.30 8.41 -11.73
N PRO A 203 -19.27 7.59 -11.97
CA PRO A 203 -18.66 6.81 -10.89
C PRO A 203 -18.15 7.73 -9.78
N PRO A 204 -18.40 7.39 -8.50
CA PRO A 204 -17.93 8.21 -7.37
C PRO A 204 -16.41 8.28 -7.33
N THR A 205 -15.85 9.49 -7.22
CA THR A 205 -14.40 9.72 -7.20
C THR A 205 -13.70 9.21 -5.94
N ASP A 206 -14.45 9.00 -4.87
CA ASP A 206 -14.06 8.39 -3.59
C ASP A 206 -14.61 6.96 -3.43
N GLY A 207 -15.14 6.39 -4.51
CA GLY A 207 -15.79 5.09 -4.53
C GLY A 207 -14.86 3.92 -4.18
N HIS A 208 -15.44 2.94 -3.48
CA HIS A 208 -14.80 1.66 -3.21
C HIS A 208 -14.94 0.74 -4.42
N PHE A 209 -13.91 -0.02 -4.71
CA PHE A 209 -13.96 -1.01 -5.78
C PHE A 209 -13.06 -2.21 -5.45
N ARG A 210 -13.32 -3.34 -6.07
CA ARG A 210 -12.47 -4.53 -5.94
C ARG A 210 -11.18 -4.30 -6.73
N ILE A 211 -10.04 -4.36 -6.04
CA ILE A 211 -8.74 -4.00 -6.62
C ILE A 211 -8.02 -5.17 -7.30
N GLY A 212 -8.62 -6.38 -7.26
CA GLY A 212 -8.02 -7.56 -7.87
C GLY A 212 -6.57 -7.77 -7.43
N SER A 213 -5.72 -8.13 -8.36
CA SER A 213 -4.32 -8.49 -8.09
C SER A 213 -3.43 -7.40 -7.48
N ASN A 214 -3.89 -6.15 -7.37
CA ASN A 214 -3.21 -5.16 -6.52
C ASN A 214 -3.05 -5.67 -5.07
N THR A 215 -3.96 -6.55 -4.61
CA THR A 215 -3.88 -7.28 -3.34
C THR A 215 -2.52 -7.95 -3.12
N LYS A 216 -1.89 -8.43 -4.19
CA LYS A 216 -0.58 -9.11 -4.10
C LYS A 216 0.52 -8.20 -3.59
N THR A 217 0.51 -6.93 -3.99
CA THR A 217 1.49 -5.95 -3.49
C THR A 217 1.34 -5.72 -1.99
N PHE A 218 0.10 -5.63 -1.49
CA PHE A 218 -0.16 -5.55 -0.04
C PHE A 218 0.30 -6.80 0.69
N THR A 219 -0.03 -8.00 0.18
CA THR A 219 0.39 -9.28 0.76
C THR A 219 1.92 -9.42 0.80
N ALA A 220 2.61 -9.10 -0.30
CA ALA A 220 4.06 -9.12 -0.37
C ALA A 220 4.69 -8.14 0.64
N THR A 221 4.11 -6.96 0.79
CA THR A 221 4.57 -5.96 1.76
C THR A 221 4.44 -6.49 3.19
N VAL A 222 3.34 -7.17 3.56
CA VAL A 222 3.18 -7.82 4.87
C VAL A 222 4.25 -8.89 5.08
N VAL A 223 4.47 -9.77 4.09
CA VAL A 223 5.50 -10.82 4.18
C VAL A 223 6.88 -10.20 4.39
N LEU A 224 7.23 -9.16 3.62
CA LEU A 224 8.53 -8.49 3.72
C LEU A 224 8.71 -7.74 5.04
N GLN A 225 7.66 -7.18 5.63
CA GLN A 225 7.73 -6.62 6.98
C GLN A 225 7.98 -7.70 8.05
N LEU A 226 7.36 -8.89 7.90
CA LEU A 226 7.64 -10.02 8.77
C LEU A 226 9.06 -10.61 8.55
N VAL A 227 9.61 -10.46 7.35
CA VAL A 227 11.04 -10.75 7.10
C VAL A 227 11.91 -9.73 7.83
N ALA A 228 11.58 -8.45 7.81
CA ALA A 228 12.30 -7.42 8.58
C ALA A 228 12.22 -7.64 10.09
N GLU A 229 11.11 -8.20 10.59
CA GLU A 229 10.94 -8.62 11.98
C GLU A 229 11.70 -9.94 12.33
N GLY A 230 12.32 -10.60 11.34
CA GLY A 230 13.02 -11.89 11.51
C GLY A 230 12.09 -13.08 11.75
N ARG A 231 10.80 -12.96 11.46
CA ARG A 231 9.77 -13.99 11.66
C ARG A 231 9.63 -14.92 10.46
N ILE A 232 9.92 -14.43 9.27
CA ILE A 232 9.92 -15.17 8.01
C ILE A 232 11.32 -15.06 7.39
N GLY A 233 11.84 -16.16 6.87
CA GLY A 233 13.04 -16.12 6.02
C GLY A 233 12.63 -16.11 4.55
N LEU A 234 13.08 -15.11 3.79
CA LEU A 234 12.70 -14.96 2.38
C LEU A 234 13.15 -16.17 1.54
N ASP A 235 14.32 -16.74 1.84
CA ASP A 235 14.86 -17.92 1.17
C ASP A 235 14.63 -19.22 1.95
N THR A 236 13.79 -19.18 2.99
CA THR A 236 13.41 -20.38 3.75
C THR A 236 12.39 -21.20 2.96
N PRO A 237 12.55 -22.55 2.92
CA PRO A 237 11.58 -23.45 2.32
C PRO A 237 10.17 -23.30 2.91
N VAL A 238 9.17 -23.13 2.05
CA VAL A 238 7.75 -23.00 2.45
C VAL A 238 7.26 -24.27 3.17
N ALA A 239 7.77 -25.45 2.78
CA ALA A 239 7.47 -26.73 3.43
C ALA A 239 7.82 -26.75 4.93
N GLY A 240 8.75 -25.88 5.39
CA GLY A 240 9.07 -25.71 6.81
C GLY A 240 7.96 -25.01 7.59
N TYR A 241 7.23 -24.08 6.97
CA TYR A 241 6.09 -23.39 7.56
C TYR A 241 4.80 -24.18 7.42
N LEU A 242 4.60 -24.85 6.28
CA LEU A 242 3.37 -25.52 5.86
C LEU A 242 3.60 -27.00 5.52
N PRO A 243 4.06 -27.83 6.49
CA PRO A 243 4.40 -29.24 6.23
C PRO A 243 3.23 -30.10 5.77
N GLU A 244 1.99 -29.72 6.08
CA GLU A 244 0.76 -30.44 5.74
C GLU A 244 0.43 -30.48 4.25
N PHE A 245 1.07 -29.64 3.42
CA PHE A 245 0.86 -29.62 1.97
C PHE A 245 1.85 -30.48 1.19
N GLY A 246 2.92 -30.96 1.81
CA GLY A 246 3.91 -31.79 1.12
C GLY A 246 4.64 -31.08 -0.03
N LEU A 247 4.81 -29.76 0.07
CA LEU A 247 5.46 -28.94 -0.96
C LEU A 247 6.92 -29.38 -1.18
N ASP A 248 7.41 -29.22 -2.40
CA ASP A 248 8.82 -29.39 -2.72
C ASP A 248 9.67 -28.47 -1.83
N ARG A 249 10.67 -29.04 -1.16
CA ARG A 249 11.55 -28.34 -0.22
C ARG A 249 12.44 -27.27 -0.87
N ARG A 250 12.50 -27.21 -2.18
CA ARG A 250 13.21 -26.17 -2.93
C ARG A 250 12.39 -24.89 -3.08
N ILE A 251 11.04 -24.96 -2.91
CA ILE A 251 10.18 -23.80 -3.01
C ILE A 251 10.38 -22.91 -1.79
N THR A 252 10.88 -21.70 -2.01
CA THR A 252 11.10 -20.68 -0.98
C THR A 252 9.98 -19.66 -0.95
N VAL A 253 9.90 -18.86 0.12
CA VAL A 253 8.97 -17.72 0.22
C VAL A 253 9.22 -16.72 -0.92
N ARG A 254 10.48 -16.44 -1.29
CA ARG A 254 10.85 -15.61 -2.44
C ARG A 254 10.21 -16.11 -3.73
N MET A 255 10.29 -17.41 -3.99
CA MET A 255 9.70 -18.00 -5.19
C MET A 255 8.19 -17.88 -5.26
N LEU A 256 7.50 -17.88 -4.11
CA LEU A 256 6.07 -17.57 -4.07
C LEU A 256 5.81 -16.14 -4.50
N LEU A 257 6.48 -15.16 -3.86
CA LEU A 257 6.25 -13.75 -4.13
C LEU A 257 6.61 -13.34 -5.56
N GLN A 258 7.58 -14.03 -6.17
CA GLN A 258 8.11 -13.74 -7.52
C GLN A 258 7.51 -14.60 -8.64
N HIS A 259 6.61 -15.55 -8.31
CA HIS A 259 6.00 -16.48 -9.27
C HIS A 259 6.99 -17.43 -9.99
N THR A 260 8.04 -17.84 -9.30
CA THR A 260 9.05 -18.80 -9.80
C THR A 260 8.98 -20.16 -9.10
N SER A 261 7.92 -20.44 -8.36
CA SER A 261 7.74 -21.70 -7.62
C SER A 261 7.40 -22.90 -8.50
N GLY A 262 6.82 -22.69 -9.68
CA GLY A 262 6.28 -23.74 -10.55
C GLY A 262 4.94 -24.32 -10.09
N VAL A 263 4.36 -23.85 -8.99
CA VAL A 263 3.06 -24.34 -8.49
C VAL A 263 1.93 -23.94 -9.45
N PHE A 264 1.09 -24.92 -9.80
CA PHE A 264 -0.07 -24.76 -10.67
C PHE A 264 -0.99 -23.64 -10.16
N ASN A 265 -1.53 -22.84 -11.07
CA ASN A 265 -2.49 -21.80 -10.75
C ASN A 265 -3.90 -22.38 -10.57
N PHE A 266 -4.45 -22.35 -9.37
CA PHE A 266 -5.78 -22.93 -9.09
C PHE A 266 -6.93 -22.32 -9.91
N THR A 267 -6.74 -21.12 -10.51
CA THR A 267 -7.72 -20.54 -11.44
C THR A 267 -7.62 -21.11 -12.86
N GLY A 268 -6.74 -22.06 -13.09
CA GLY A 268 -6.45 -22.65 -14.40
C GLY A 268 -5.14 -22.15 -14.97
N ASP A 269 -4.60 -22.94 -15.89
CA ASP A 269 -3.28 -22.69 -16.46
C ASP A 269 -3.17 -23.27 -17.88
N HIS A 270 -2.31 -22.67 -18.71
CA HIS A 270 -2.06 -23.12 -20.08
C HIS A 270 -0.68 -23.81 -20.16
N TYR A 271 -0.66 -25.16 -20.33
CA TYR A 271 0.61 -25.87 -20.54
C TYR A 271 0.47 -27.34 -20.93
N PRO A 272 0.81 -27.71 -22.16
CA PRO A 272 0.75 -26.91 -23.41
C PRO A 272 -0.69 -26.53 -23.76
N GLU A 273 -1.68 -27.27 -23.21
CA GLU A 273 -3.11 -27.02 -23.33
C GLU A 273 -3.65 -26.37 -22.06
N TYR A 274 -4.85 -25.81 -22.14
CA TYR A 274 -5.52 -25.27 -20.97
C TYR A 274 -5.90 -26.39 -19.99
N VAL A 275 -5.42 -26.31 -18.77
CA VAL A 275 -5.82 -27.16 -17.64
C VAL A 275 -6.74 -26.37 -16.73
N PRO A 276 -8.02 -26.77 -16.58
CA PRO A 276 -8.96 -26.03 -15.76
C PRO A 276 -8.62 -26.12 -14.26
N GLY A 277 -8.86 -25.03 -13.57
CA GLY A 277 -8.86 -24.92 -12.11
C GLY A 277 -10.26 -24.93 -11.54
N ILE A 278 -10.54 -23.96 -10.63
CA ILE A 278 -11.90 -23.69 -10.15
C ILE A 278 -12.73 -23.05 -11.26
N VAL A 279 -14.04 -23.17 -11.16
CA VAL A 279 -14.97 -22.42 -12.02
C VAL A 279 -15.05 -20.97 -11.52
N TYR A 280 -14.60 -20.03 -12.34
CA TYR A 280 -14.65 -18.60 -12.03
C TYR A 280 -15.16 -17.75 -13.22
N GLN A 281 -15.73 -18.41 -14.24
CA GLN A 281 -16.27 -17.79 -15.45
C GLN A 281 -17.56 -18.50 -15.89
N GLY A 282 -18.32 -17.84 -16.74
CA GLY A 282 -19.53 -18.38 -17.33
C GLY A 282 -20.74 -18.40 -16.37
N ARG A 283 -21.83 -19.01 -16.85
CA ARG A 283 -23.09 -19.15 -16.10
C ARG A 283 -22.89 -19.83 -14.74
N GLU A 284 -22.14 -20.93 -14.71
CA GLU A 284 -21.91 -21.71 -13.49
C GLU A 284 -21.24 -20.85 -12.40
N TRP A 285 -20.29 -19.96 -12.76
CA TRP A 285 -19.72 -19.01 -11.83
C TRP A 285 -20.77 -18.00 -11.35
N VAL A 286 -21.58 -17.43 -12.25
CA VAL A 286 -22.61 -16.45 -11.87
C VAL A 286 -23.58 -17.04 -10.84
N GLU A 287 -24.02 -18.27 -11.06
CA GLU A 287 -24.91 -19.00 -10.14
C GLU A 287 -24.21 -19.32 -8.80
N GLY A 288 -22.95 -19.72 -8.86
CA GLY A 288 -22.11 -20.11 -7.71
C GLY A 288 -21.32 -18.99 -7.06
N ARG A 289 -21.45 -17.71 -7.47
CA ARG A 289 -20.57 -16.59 -7.05
C ARG A 289 -20.58 -16.27 -5.56
N PHE A 290 -21.47 -16.88 -4.79
CA PHE A 290 -21.53 -16.75 -3.33
C PHE A 290 -20.94 -17.96 -2.59
N THR A 291 -20.41 -18.95 -3.32
CA THR A 291 -19.74 -20.11 -2.72
C THR A 291 -18.50 -19.67 -1.93
N THR A 292 -18.34 -20.23 -0.74
CA THR A 292 -17.18 -20.01 0.11
C THR A 292 -16.11 -21.06 -0.17
N TYR A 293 -14.88 -20.61 -0.40
CA TYR A 293 -13.70 -21.46 -0.54
C TYR A 293 -12.75 -21.20 0.63
N ARG A 294 -12.18 -22.27 1.19
CA ARG A 294 -11.10 -22.14 2.17
C ARG A 294 -9.74 -22.07 1.47
N PRO A 295 -8.79 -21.26 1.97
CA PRO A 295 -7.46 -21.14 1.36
C PRO A 295 -6.78 -22.50 1.13
N GLU A 296 -6.90 -23.41 2.10
CA GLU A 296 -6.31 -24.75 2.01
C GLU A 296 -6.92 -25.62 0.90
N GLU A 297 -8.20 -25.42 0.58
CA GLU A 297 -8.88 -26.13 -0.51
C GLU A 297 -8.33 -25.69 -1.87
N LEU A 298 -8.12 -24.39 -2.05
CA LEU A 298 -7.51 -23.83 -3.26
C LEU A 298 -6.09 -24.35 -3.47
N VAL A 299 -5.28 -24.38 -2.39
CA VAL A 299 -3.92 -24.95 -2.44
C VAL A 299 -3.95 -26.45 -2.77
N ARG A 300 -4.80 -27.25 -2.11
CA ARG A 300 -4.90 -28.68 -2.40
C ARG A 300 -5.35 -28.97 -3.83
N LEU A 301 -6.28 -28.16 -4.36
CA LEU A 301 -6.66 -28.24 -5.77
C LEU A 301 -5.45 -28.01 -6.68
N ALA A 302 -4.68 -26.95 -6.45
CA ALA A 302 -3.48 -26.66 -7.22
C ALA A 302 -2.46 -27.80 -7.15
N LEU A 303 -2.20 -28.32 -5.95
CA LEU A 303 -1.25 -29.42 -5.74
C LEU A 303 -1.73 -30.78 -6.25
N SER A 304 -3.01 -30.93 -6.57
CA SER A 304 -3.52 -32.11 -7.28
C SER A 304 -3.17 -32.13 -8.77
N LYS A 305 -2.64 -31.05 -9.30
CA LYS A 305 -2.21 -30.89 -10.69
C LYS A 305 -0.68 -30.95 -10.78
N PRO A 306 -0.14 -31.33 -11.94
CA PRO A 306 1.32 -31.31 -12.15
C PRO A 306 1.90 -29.89 -11.96
N ALA A 307 3.10 -29.82 -11.38
CA ALA A 307 3.86 -28.56 -11.37
C ALA A 307 4.16 -28.12 -12.81
N ARG A 308 4.21 -26.79 -13.02
CA ARG A 308 4.48 -26.18 -14.32
C ARG A 308 5.92 -26.39 -14.76
N PHE A 309 6.84 -26.30 -13.83
CA PHE A 309 8.29 -26.45 -14.00
C PHE A 309 8.93 -26.70 -12.64
N GLU A 310 10.20 -27.08 -12.66
CA GLU A 310 11.01 -27.21 -11.45
C GLU A 310 11.17 -25.87 -10.72
N PRO A 311 11.12 -25.84 -9.37
CA PRO A 311 11.26 -24.60 -8.60
C PRO A 311 12.47 -23.76 -9.03
N GLY A 312 12.23 -22.50 -9.37
CA GLY A 312 13.25 -21.55 -9.82
C GLY A 312 13.65 -21.66 -11.29
N ALA A 313 13.17 -22.64 -12.06
CA ALA A 313 13.58 -22.84 -13.45
C ALA A 313 12.95 -21.89 -14.45
N ASP A 314 11.74 -21.39 -14.14
CA ASP A 314 10.99 -20.53 -15.03
C ASP A 314 10.06 -19.59 -14.23
N TRP A 315 9.28 -18.79 -14.96
CA TRP A 315 8.28 -17.88 -14.41
C TRP A 315 6.89 -18.23 -14.91
N SER A 316 5.91 -18.31 -14.01
CA SER A 316 4.50 -18.42 -14.36
C SER A 316 3.64 -17.81 -13.25
N TYR A 317 2.82 -16.85 -13.61
CA TYR A 317 1.90 -16.20 -12.69
C TYR A 317 0.93 -17.22 -12.07
N SER A 318 0.88 -17.29 -10.75
CA SER A 318 0.01 -18.23 -10.04
C SER A 318 -0.58 -17.60 -8.78
N ASN A 319 -1.92 -17.53 -8.73
CA ASN A 319 -2.65 -17.07 -7.56
C ASN A 319 -2.40 -17.97 -6.33
N THR A 320 -2.12 -19.26 -6.57
CA THR A 320 -1.78 -20.24 -5.53
C THR A 320 -0.58 -19.79 -4.68
N ASN A 321 0.40 -19.15 -5.30
CA ASN A 321 1.57 -18.62 -4.58
C ASN A 321 1.19 -17.63 -3.48
N TYR A 322 0.22 -16.77 -3.72
CA TYR A 322 -0.21 -15.75 -2.76
C TYR A 322 -1.17 -16.30 -1.71
N VAL A 323 -1.92 -17.36 -2.03
CA VAL A 323 -2.66 -18.12 -1.01
C VAL A 323 -1.68 -18.86 -0.08
N LEU A 324 -0.61 -19.46 -0.60
CA LEU A 324 0.46 -20.04 0.21
C LEU A 324 1.16 -18.98 1.08
N ALA A 325 1.44 -17.79 0.52
CA ALA A 325 2.02 -16.68 1.28
C ALA A 325 1.10 -16.23 2.44
N ARG A 326 -0.23 -16.15 2.21
CA ARG A 326 -1.23 -15.92 3.27
C ARG A 326 -1.09 -16.95 4.38
N LEU A 327 -1.09 -18.24 4.04
CA LEU A 327 -1.01 -19.33 5.01
C LEU A 327 0.30 -19.30 5.80
N VAL A 328 1.43 -18.90 5.18
CA VAL A 328 2.70 -18.67 5.89
C VAL A 328 2.56 -17.54 6.91
N VAL A 329 1.98 -16.40 6.52
CA VAL A 329 1.75 -15.29 7.43
C VAL A 329 0.88 -15.72 8.62
N GLU A 330 -0.26 -16.36 8.35
CA GLU A 330 -1.19 -16.82 9.39
C GLU A 330 -0.54 -17.85 10.33
N ARG A 331 0.28 -18.76 9.79
CA ARG A 331 1.04 -19.75 10.56
C ARG A 331 2.06 -19.12 11.51
N VAL A 332 2.85 -18.17 11.06
CA VAL A 332 3.91 -17.57 11.87
C VAL A 332 3.41 -16.52 12.84
N THR A 333 2.26 -15.91 12.55
CA THR A 333 1.71 -14.82 13.39
C THR A 333 0.64 -15.31 14.36
N GLY A 334 -0.09 -16.37 13.99
CA GLY A 334 -1.30 -16.81 14.69
C GLY A 334 -2.48 -15.86 14.50
N ARG A 335 -2.41 -14.92 13.55
CA ARG A 335 -3.45 -13.95 13.19
C ARG A 335 -3.84 -14.13 11.73
N SER A 336 -5.05 -13.72 11.39
CA SER A 336 -5.46 -13.65 9.98
C SER A 336 -4.61 -12.64 9.21
N LEU A 337 -4.46 -12.85 7.89
CA LEU A 337 -3.76 -11.89 7.04
C LEU A 337 -4.40 -10.49 7.10
N GLY A 338 -5.74 -10.41 7.19
CA GLY A 338 -6.45 -9.14 7.34
C GLY A 338 -6.10 -8.38 8.62
N GLU A 339 -5.87 -9.08 9.74
CA GLU A 339 -5.39 -8.47 10.98
C GLU A 339 -3.95 -7.96 10.82
N GLU A 340 -3.08 -8.74 10.18
CA GLU A 340 -1.70 -8.31 9.92
C GLU A 340 -1.63 -7.14 8.92
N MET A 341 -2.45 -7.13 7.85
CA MET A 341 -2.55 -5.98 6.96
C MET A 341 -3.00 -4.72 7.70
N ARG A 342 -4.01 -4.85 8.57
CA ARG A 342 -4.47 -3.71 9.39
C ARG A 342 -3.38 -3.21 10.32
N ARG A 343 -2.64 -4.09 10.96
CA ARG A 343 -1.55 -3.76 11.89
C ARG A 343 -0.37 -3.10 11.18
N LEU A 344 0.02 -3.63 10.03
CA LEU A 344 1.28 -3.30 9.37
C LEU A 344 1.16 -2.22 8.31
N ILE A 345 -0.02 -2.10 7.67
CA ILE A 345 -0.20 -1.21 6.51
C ILE A 345 -1.39 -0.27 6.71
N LEU A 346 -2.62 -0.81 6.87
CA LEU A 346 -3.83 0.01 6.79
C LEU A 346 -3.92 1.01 7.94
N GLY A 347 -3.68 0.56 9.17
CA GLY A 347 -3.66 1.44 10.35
C GLY A 347 -2.57 2.49 10.30
N PRO A 348 -1.28 2.12 10.10
CA PRO A 348 -0.18 3.07 10.05
C PRO A 348 -0.27 4.13 8.95
N LEU A 349 -0.94 3.82 7.82
CA LEU A 349 -1.14 4.75 6.71
C LEU A 349 -2.50 5.44 6.73
N GLY A 350 -3.41 5.06 7.63
CA GLY A 350 -4.77 5.61 7.70
C GLY A 350 -5.65 5.23 6.51
N LEU A 351 -5.46 4.05 5.91
CA LEU A 351 -6.20 3.58 4.73
C LEU A 351 -7.59 3.09 5.13
N SER A 352 -8.47 4.01 5.47
CA SER A 352 -9.81 3.69 6.00
C SER A 352 -10.79 3.16 4.95
N GLY A 353 -10.55 3.44 3.67
CA GLY A 353 -11.32 2.91 2.54
C GLY A 353 -10.83 1.56 2.04
N THR A 354 -9.79 0.97 2.66
CA THR A 354 -9.24 -0.32 2.24
C THR A 354 -9.69 -1.45 3.16
N VAL A 355 -10.28 -2.49 2.57
CA VAL A 355 -10.89 -3.62 3.27
C VAL A 355 -10.31 -4.94 2.79
N VAL A 356 -10.07 -5.87 3.72
CA VAL A 356 -9.82 -7.29 3.44
C VAL A 356 -11.12 -8.03 3.72
N PRO A 357 -11.93 -8.33 2.70
CA PRO A 357 -13.30 -8.83 2.88
C PRO A 357 -13.37 -10.29 3.32
N ASP A 358 -12.34 -11.09 3.03
CA ASP A 358 -12.29 -12.53 3.25
C ASP A 358 -13.47 -13.27 2.56
N THR A 359 -14.62 -13.42 3.23
CA THR A 359 -15.83 -14.04 2.69
C THR A 359 -17.01 -13.06 2.54
N SER A 360 -16.84 -11.80 2.95
CA SER A 360 -17.88 -10.79 2.82
C SER A 360 -18.18 -10.47 1.36
N THR A 361 -19.46 -10.48 1.02
CA THR A 361 -19.90 -10.32 -0.39
C THR A 361 -20.04 -8.88 -0.83
N ASP A 362 -20.17 -7.95 0.12
CA ASP A 362 -20.53 -6.57 -0.14
C ASP A 362 -19.31 -5.69 -0.46
N VAL A 363 -19.53 -4.66 -1.25
CA VAL A 363 -18.60 -3.54 -1.45
C VAL A 363 -19.14 -2.35 -0.64
N PRO A 364 -18.34 -1.68 0.21
CA PRO A 364 -18.79 -0.49 0.94
C PRO A 364 -19.27 0.61 -0.02
N ALA A 365 -20.30 1.34 0.37
CA ALA A 365 -20.76 2.52 -0.40
C ALA A 365 -19.87 3.75 -0.11
N PRO A 366 -19.75 4.69 -1.06
CA PRO A 366 -20.21 4.58 -2.44
C PRO A 366 -19.31 3.66 -3.28
N HIS A 367 -19.86 3.07 -4.34
CA HIS A 367 -19.10 2.20 -5.26
C HIS A 367 -19.74 2.18 -6.66
N PRO A 368 -18.95 1.97 -7.73
CA PRO A 368 -19.48 1.63 -9.03
C PRO A 368 -19.90 0.15 -9.08
N HIS A 369 -20.80 -0.18 -9.99
CA HIS A 369 -21.30 -1.53 -10.19
C HIS A 369 -20.45 -2.31 -11.19
N ALA A 370 -20.34 -3.62 -11.00
CA ALA A 370 -19.63 -4.58 -11.86
C ALA A 370 -20.62 -5.54 -12.54
N TYR A 371 -20.35 -5.88 -13.77
CA TYR A 371 -21.26 -6.70 -14.56
C TYR A 371 -20.56 -7.89 -15.21
N TYR A 372 -21.35 -8.94 -15.47
CA TYR A 372 -20.87 -10.12 -16.20
C TYR A 372 -21.89 -10.56 -17.25
N ARG A 373 -21.38 -10.80 -18.45
CA ARG A 373 -22.15 -11.28 -19.59
C ARG A 373 -21.94 -12.79 -19.77
N TYR A 374 -23.01 -13.50 -19.97
CA TYR A 374 -23.01 -14.94 -20.22
C TYR A 374 -24.18 -15.36 -21.09
N GLU A 375 -24.13 -16.57 -21.67
CA GLU A 375 -25.21 -17.14 -22.44
C GLU A 375 -26.07 -18.06 -21.57
N GLU A 376 -27.38 -17.93 -21.68
CA GLU A 376 -28.37 -18.85 -21.08
C GLU A 376 -29.47 -19.11 -22.07
N ASP A 377 -29.70 -20.39 -22.40
CA ASP A 377 -30.71 -20.85 -23.33
C ASP A 377 -30.64 -20.19 -24.72
N GLY A 378 -29.42 -19.95 -25.23
CA GLY A 378 -29.16 -19.28 -26.50
C GLY A 378 -29.40 -17.77 -26.51
N GLN A 379 -29.54 -17.17 -25.34
CA GLN A 379 -29.68 -15.70 -25.16
C GLN A 379 -28.55 -15.13 -24.31
N GLU A 380 -28.03 -14.00 -24.76
CA GLU A 380 -27.08 -13.23 -23.99
C GLU A 380 -27.77 -12.56 -22.78
N LYS A 381 -27.16 -12.71 -21.61
CA LYS A 381 -27.59 -12.06 -20.37
C LYS A 381 -26.47 -11.28 -19.75
N VAL A 382 -26.80 -10.11 -19.19
CA VAL A 382 -25.91 -9.30 -18.38
C VAL A 382 -26.46 -9.25 -16.96
N THR A 383 -25.62 -9.60 -15.99
CA THR A 383 -25.98 -9.65 -14.58
C THR A 383 -25.05 -8.76 -13.76
N ASP A 384 -25.61 -8.02 -12.80
CA ASP A 384 -24.83 -7.32 -11.79
C ASP A 384 -24.14 -8.32 -10.86
N VAL A 385 -22.81 -8.25 -10.79
CA VAL A 385 -21.95 -9.11 -10.00
C VAL A 385 -21.11 -8.32 -8.98
N THR A 386 -21.49 -7.09 -8.69
CA THR A 386 -20.86 -6.25 -7.65
C THR A 386 -20.75 -7.01 -6.35
N ARG A 387 -21.82 -7.73 -5.99
CA ARG A 387 -21.84 -8.64 -4.84
C ARG A 387 -21.42 -10.04 -5.26
N GLN A 388 -20.28 -10.47 -4.71
CA GLN A 388 -19.73 -11.81 -4.88
C GLN A 388 -18.89 -12.18 -3.66
N ASN A 389 -18.80 -13.45 -3.32
CA ASN A 389 -17.89 -13.93 -2.29
C ASN A 389 -16.47 -14.03 -2.88
N PRO A 390 -15.52 -13.19 -2.49
CA PRO A 390 -14.19 -13.14 -3.11
C PRO A 390 -13.25 -14.25 -2.63
N SER A 391 -13.69 -15.14 -1.75
CA SER A 391 -12.86 -16.23 -1.23
C SER A 391 -12.36 -17.19 -2.31
N TRP A 392 -13.01 -17.24 -3.48
CA TRP A 392 -12.55 -18.04 -4.62
C TRP A 392 -11.18 -17.57 -5.15
N ILE A 393 -10.86 -16.29 -5.05
CA ILE A 393 -9.55 -15.74 -5.44
C ILE A 393 -8.63 -15.55 -4.23
N SER A 394 -9.22 -15.42 -3.03
CA SER A 394 -8.46 -15.17 -1.79
C SER A 394 -7.45 -14.04 -1.97
N THR A 395 -6.31 -14.10 -1.32
CA THR A 395 -5.22 -13.09 -1.41
C THR A 395 -4.54 -13.01 -2.79
N GLY A 396 -5.03 -13.75 -3.77
CA GLY A 396 -4.75 -13.49 -5.18
C GLY A 396 -5.38 -12.20 -5.69
N GLY A 397 -6.50 -11.73 -5.06
CA GLY A 397 -7.20 -10.56 -5.59
C GLY A 397 -8.48 -10.14 -4.87
N ASP A 398 -8.65 -10.45 -3.59
CA ASP A 398 -9.90 -10.26 -2.87
C ASP A 398 -10.15 -8.85 -2.33
N MET A 399 -9.11 -8.01 -2.14
CA MET A 399 -9.25 -6.73 -1.44
C MET A 399 -10.13 -5.72 -2.18
N ILE A 400 -10.69 -4.83 -1.37
CA ILE A 400 -11.43 -3.64 -1.80
C ILE A 400 -10.65 -2.41 -1.35
N SER A 401 -10.59 -1.36 -2.19
CA SER A 401 -9.93 -0.11 -1.84
C SER A 401 -10.56 1.07 -2.58
N THR A 402 -9.98 2.26 -2.40
CA THR A 402 -10.27 3.48 -3.17
C THR A 402 -9.04 3.91 -3.96
N THR A 403 -9.21 4.75 -4.97
CA THR A 403 -8.07 5.32 -5.72
C THR A 403 -7.16 6.14 -4.79
N ALA A 404 -7.71 6.80 -3.76
CA ALA A 404 -6.97 7.57 -2.77
C ALA A 404 -6.06 6.68 -1.90
N ASP A 405 -6.63 5.59 -1.37
CA ASP A 405 -5.87 4.66 -0.53
C ASP A 405 -4.78 3.94 -1.33
N LEU A 406 -5.06 3.53 -2.57
CA LEU A 406 -4.04 2.94 -3.45
C LEU A 406 -2.90 3.92 -3.74
N ALA A 407 -3.20 5.20 -4.01
CA ALA A 407 -2.19 6.23 -4.24
C ALA A 407 -1.33 6.46 -2.97
N THR A 408 -1.97 6.50 -1.80
CA THR A 408 -1.28 6.63 -0.51
C THR A 408 -0.38 5.42 -0.23
N PHE A 409 -0.89 4.20 -0.48
CA PHE A 409 -0.16 2.96 -0.28
C PHE A 409 1.08 2.87 -1.17
N ILE A 410 0.91 3.05 -2.50
CA ILE A 410 2.04 2.90 -3.43
C ILE A 410 3.10 3.97 -3.19
N ALA A 411 2.72 5.23 -2.94
CA ALA A 411 3.65 6.30 -2.60
C ALA A 411 4.41 6.01 -1.29
N ALA A 412 3.74 5.45 -0.28
CA ALA A 412 4.37 5.05 0.97
C ALA A 412 5.35 3.88 0.78
N LEU A 413 5.00 2.91 -0.06
CA LEU A 413 5.82 1.75 -0.36
C LEU A 413 7.12 2.16 -1.07
N VAL A 414 7.02 2.85 -2.21
CA VAL A 414 8.19 3.26 -3.00
C VAL A 414 9.03 4.29 -2.25
N GLY A 415 8.41 5.15 -1.44
CA GLY A 415 9.09 6.11 -0.56
C GLY A 415 9.80 5.48 0.66
N GLY A 416 9.82 4.15 0.79
CA GLY A 416 10.53 3.43 1.86
C GLY A 416 9.91 3.59 3.25
N ARG A 417 8.63 3.98 3.34
CA ARG A 417 7.92 4.12 4.62
C ARG A 417 7.48 2.79 5.22
N LEU A 418 7.34 1.76 4.39
CA LEU A 418 6.82 0.46 4.79
C LEU A 418 7.91 -0.61 4.95
N LEU A 419 9.01 -0.49 4.23
CA LEU A 419 10.08 -1.49 4.20
C LEU A 419 11.46 -0.84 4.41
N PRO A 420 12.40 -1.53 5.08
CA PRO A 420 13.80 -1.15 5.09
C PRO A 420 14.36 -1.11 3.66
N ALA A 421 15.31 -0.20 3.39
CA ALA A 421 15.87 0.03 2.06
C ALA A 421 16.39 -1.25 1.38
N GLY A 422 17.02 -2.16 2.12
CA GLY A 422 17.51 -3.44 1.58
C GLY A 422 16.37 -4.34 1.06
N LEU A 423 15.28 -4.48 1.82
CA LEU A 423 14.12 -5.27 1.41
C LEU A 423 13.32 -4.60 0.31
N LEU A 424 13.27 -3.26 0.29
CA LEU A 424 12.64 -2.51 -0.80
C LEU A 424 13.40 -2.73 -2.12
N ALA A 425 14.74 -2.72 -2.07
CA ALA A 425 15.58 -3.03 -3.23
C ALA A 425 15.36 -4.48 -3.73
N GLU A 426 15.26 -5.44 -2.81
CA GLU A 426 14.88 -6.83 -3.14
C GLU A 426 13.51 -6.91 -3.80
N MET A 427 12.52 -6.20 -3.26
CA MET A 427 11.16 -6.16 -3.81
C MET A 427 11.13 -5.65 -5.24
N PHE A 428 11.96 -4.66 -5.57
CA PHE A 428 12.04 -4.03 -6.90
C PHE A 428 13.10 -4.65 -7.81
N THR A 429 13.75 -5.75 -7.39
CA THR A 429 14.64 -6.52 -8.26
C THR A 429 13.80 -7.52 -9.07
N PRO A 430 13.58 -7.27 -10.39
CA PRO A 430 12.69 -8.10 -11.17
C PRO A 430 13.36 -9.40 -11.63
N GLU A 431 12.56 -10.42 -11.76
CA GLU A 431 12.90 -11.63 -12.51
C GLU A 431 13.06 -11.24 -14.00
N PRO A 432 14.15 -11.67 -14.67
CA PRO A 432 14.50 -11.14 -16.00
C PRO A 432 13.50 -11.42 -17.12
N LYS A 433 12.74 -12.52 -17.05
CA LYS A 433 11.82 -12.93 -18.14
C LYS A 433 10.51 -12.13 -18.13
N ALA A 434 10.01 -11.79 -16.94
CA ALA A 434 8.69 -11.19 -16.78
C ALA A 434 8.72 -9.75 -16.25
N GLY A 435 9.86 -9.28 -15.76
CA GLY A 435 9.93 -7.98 -15.11
C GLY A 435 9.20 -7.91 -13.77
N TYR A 436 8.96 -9.09 -13.12
CA TYR A 436 8.20 -9.19 -11.87
C TYR A 436 9.14 -9.34 -10.67
N GLY A 437 9.05 -8.39 -9.73
CA GLY A 437 9.75 -8.42 -8.45
C GLY A 437 8.99 -9.23 -7.40
N LEU A 438 9.05 -8.81 -6.13
CA LEU A 438 8.32 -9.47 -5.05
C LEU A 438 6.95 -8.80 -4.88
N GLY A 439 5.97 -9.18 -5.69
CA GLY A 439 4.60 -8.63 -5.64
C GLY A 439 4.39 -7.32 -6.39
N VAL A 440 5.29 -6.97 -7.30
CA VAL A 440 5.20 -5.80 -8.17
C VAL A 440 5.81 -6.09 -9.53
N PHE A 441 5.33 -5.43 -10.56
CA PHE A 441 6.05 -5.30 -11.83
C PHE A 441 6.97 -4.08 -11.79
N VAL A 442 8.14 -4.20 -12.40
CA VAL A 442 9.08 -3.10 -12.65
C VAL A 442 9.19 -2.92 -14.15
N GLN A 443 8.61 -1.85 -14.65
CA GLN A 443 8.48 -1.62 -16.09
C GLN A 443 9.23 -0.36 -16.54
N ASP A 444 9.84 -0.41 -17.72
CA ASP A 444 10.43 0.78 -18.34
C ASP A 444 9.32 1.65 -18.94
N THR A 445 9.46 2.97 -18.81
CA THR A 445 8.54 3.93 -19.44
C THR A 445 9.07 4.40 -20.78
N PRO A 446 8.21 4.84 -21.72
CA PRO A 446 8.63 5.37 -22.99
C PRO A 446 9.59 6.58 -22.89
N GLY A 447 9.60 7.28 -21.77
CA GLY A 447 10.52 8.40 -21.47
C GLY A 447 11.88 7.98 -20.89
N GLY A 448 12.18 6.67 -20.83
CA GLY A 448 13.46 6.14 -20.32
C GLY A 448 13.55 6.04 -18.79
N GLY A 449 12.44 6.27 -18.07
CA GLY A 449 12.31 6.03 -16.64
C GLY A 449 11.79 4.63 -16.32
N LYS A 450 11.50 4.39 -15.03
CA LYS A 450 10.86 3.16 -14.57
C LYS A 450 9.59 3.48 -13.79
N VAL A 451 8.64 2.55 -13.80
CA VAL A 451 7.48 2.54 -12.91
C VAL A 451 7.40 1.24 -12.14
N ILE A 452 6.96 1.36 -10.91
CA ILE A 452 6.57 0.26 -10.03
C ILE A 452 5.06 0.15 -10.12
N THR A 453 4.55 -1.02 -10.43
CA THR A 453 3.12 -1.19 -10.70
C THR A 453 2.62 -2.58 -10.31
N HIS A 454 1.35 -2.66 -10.06
CA HIS A 454 0.55 -3.86 -10.20
C HIS A 454 -0.85 -3.43 -10.67
N ASN A 455 -1.35 -4.11 -11.70
CA ASN A 455 -2.74 -3.95 -12.10
C ASN A 455 -3.54 -5.13 -11.55
N GLY A 456 -4.82 -4.94 -11.34
CA GLY A 456 -5.70 -5.99 -10.86
C GLY A 456 -7.02 -6.01 -11.61
N GLY A 457 -7.54 -7.20 -11.81
CA GLY A 457 -8.88 -7.43 -12.33
C GLY A 457 -9.58 -8.50 -11.51
N ILE A 458 -10.84 -8.33 -11.29
CA ILE A 458 -11.78 -9.31 -10.74
C ILE A 458 -13.15 -9.00 -11.31
N THR A 459 -13.80 -9.97 -11.85
CA THR A 459 -15.06 -9.91 -12.59
C THR A 459 -15.79 -8.56 -12.58
N GLY A 460 -15.72 -7.84 -13.70
CA GLY A 460 -16.37 -6.55 -13.90
C GLY A 460 -15.70 -5.33 -13.24
N HIS A 461 -14.64 -5.51 -12.44
CA HIS A 461 -13.81 -4.42 -11.90
C HIS A 461 -12.35 -4.59 -12.30
N ALA A 462 -11.68 -3.48 -12.56
CA ALA A 462 -10.22 -3.45 -12.66
C ALA A 462 -9.63 -2.24 -11.91
N GLY A 463 -8.42 -2.43 -11.38
CA GLY A 463 -7.66 -1.40 -10.68
C GLY A 463 -6.28 -1.20 -11.28
N LEU A 464 -5.89 0.05 -11.50
CA LEU A 464 -4.55 0.43 -11.88
C LEU A 464 -3.82 1.05 -10.68
N MET A 465 -2.55 0.70 -10.50
CA MET A 465 -1.70 1.27 -9.46
C MET A 465 -0.26 1.39 -9.98
N TYR A 466 0.18 2.62 -10.22
CA TYR A 466 1.50 2.94 -10.76
C TYR A 466 2.18 4.03 -9.94
N SER A 467 3.50 3.94 -9.80
CA SER A 467 4.31 5.00 -9.22
C SER A 467 5.70 5.05 -9.86
N THR A 468 6.29 6.23 -9.95
CA THR A 468 7.75 6.33 -10.14
C THR A 468 8.48 5.79 -8.91
N PRO A 469 9.74 5.30 -9.02
CA PRO A 469 10.48 4.74 -7.89
C PRO A 469 10.73 5.71 -6.75
N ASP A 470 10.71 7.02 -7.01
CA ASP A 470 10.83 8.09 -6.02
C ASP A 470 9.49 8.52 -5.38
N GLY A 471 8.36 7.97 -5.89
CA GLY A 471 7.02 8.34 -5.44
C GLY A 471 6.56 9.73 -5.89
N GLY A 472 7.31 10.41 -6.76
CA GLY A 472 7.01 11.75 -7.26
C GLY A 472 5.79 11.81 -8.17
N ARG A 473 5.51 10.72 -8.89
CA ARG A 473 4.31 10.57 -9.74
C ARG A 473 3.58 9.29 -9.40
N THR A 474 2.26 9.38 -9.24
CA THR A 474 1.39 8.22 -9.05
C THR A 474 0.18 8.30 -9.97
N LEU A 475 -0.29 7.13 -10.41
CA LEU A 475 -1.53 6.97 -11.14
C LEU A 475 -2.28 5.80 -10.54
N THR A 476 -3.53 6.04 -10.12
CA THR A 476 -4.45 4.99 -9.68
C THR A 476 -5.79 5.16 -10.38
N ALA A 477 -6.41 4.04 -10.75
CA ALA A 477 -7.70 4.08 -11.40
C ALA A 477 -8.60 2.94 -10.93
N SER A 478 -9.91 3.22 -10.94
CA SER A 478 -11.01 2.27 -10.84
C SER A 478 -11.71 2.21 -12.17
N LEU A 479 -11.92 1.00 -12.68
CA LEU A 479 -12.64 0.75 -13.92
C LEU A 479 -13.74 -0.25 -13.64
N ASN A 480 -14.96 0.05 -14.09
CA ASN A 480 -16.06 -0.90 -14.07
C ASN A 480 -16.54 -1.16 -15.50
N TYR A 481 -16.86 -2.42 -15.79
CA TYR A 481 -17.19 -2.86 -17.13
C TYR A 481 -18.08 -4.12 -17.12
N VAL A 482 -18.56 -4.50 -18.29
CA VAL A 482 -19.21 -5.79 -18.51
C VAL A 482 -18.14 -6.80 -18.89
N ASP A 483 -17.83 -7.73 -17.98
CA ASP A 483 -16.86 -8.79 -18.18
C ASP A 483 -17.51 -10.03 -18.84
N ASP A 484 -16.72 -10.92 -19.42
CA ASP A 484 -17.19 -12.17 -20.02
C ASP A 484 -16.07 -13.23 -20.05
N ALA A 485 -16.44 -14.46 -20.44
CA ALA A 485 -15.50 -15.58 -20.53
C ALA A 485 -14.44 -15.40 -21.62
N ASP A 486 -14.74 -14.62 -22.65
CA ASP A 486 -13.84 -14.37 -23.79
C ASP A 486 -12.85 -13.25 -23.53
N LEU A 487 -12.96 -12.59 -22.35
CA LEU A 487 -12.14 -11.42 -22.00
C LEU A 487 -12.20 -10.33 -23.08
N SER A 488 -13.41 -10.07 -23.62
CA SER A 488 -13.63 -9.17 -24.75
C SER A 488 -13.10 -7.76 -24.53
N MET A 489 -13.03 -7.30 -23.26
CA MET A 489 -12.47 -6.00 -22.86
C MET A 489 -10.93 -5.98 -22.77
N GLY A 490 -10.24 -7.13 -22.93
CA GLY A 490 -8.80 -7.23 -22.71
C GLY A 490 -7.97 -6.28 -23.60
N GLN A 491 -8.31 -6.16 -24.88
CA GLN A 491 -7.63 -5.27 -25.81
C GLN A 491 -7.86 -3.79 -25.47
N ALA A 492 -9.09 -3.41 -25.17
CA ALA A 492 -9.46 -2.05 -24.76
C ALA A 492 -8.73 -1.66 -23.46
N PHE A 493 -8.69 -2.58 -22.49
CA PHE A 493 -7.96 -2.39 -21.23
C PHE A 493 -6.46 -2.16 -21.47
N GLN A 494 -5.83 -2.97 -22.32
CA GLN A 494 -4.40 -2.83 -22.63
C GLN A 494 -4.10 -1.49 -23.30
N GLN A 495 -4.89 -1.10 -24.31
CA GLN A 495 -4.70 0.16 -25.04
C GLN A 495 -4.90 1.37 -24.12
N ALA A 496 -5.95 1.37 -23.30
CA ALA A 496 -6.24 2.42 -22.34
C ALA A 496 -5.11 2.58 -21.31
N THR A 497 -4.65 1.47 -20.75
CA THR A 497 -3.54 1.46 -19.79
C THR A 497 -2.26 2.03 -20.40
N GLN A 498 -1.90 1.61 -21.62
CA GLN A 498 -0.73 2.13 -22.33
C GLN A 498 -0.82 3.64 -22.57
N ARG A 499 -1.98 4.16 -22.94
CA ARG A 499 -2.19 5.60 -23.14
C ARG A 499 -2.06 6.38 -21.84
N LEU A 500 -2.66 5.90 -20.75
CA LEU A 500 -2.54 6.52 -19.43
C LEU A 500 -1.08 6.55 -18.95
N VAL A 501 -0.36 5.43 -19.09
CA VAL A 501 1.07 5.36 -18.73
C VAL A 501 1.90 6.30 -19.58
N GLN A 502 1.64 6.37 -20.89
CA GLN A 502 2.32 7.30 -21.79
C GLN A 502 2.08 8.76 -21.41
N GLU A 503 0.83 9.13 -21.07
CA GLU A 503 0.48 10.51 -20.72
C GLU A 503 1.09 10.93 -19.39
N VAL A 504 1.02 10.05 -18.36
CA VAL A 504 1.48 10.39 -17.01
C VAL A 504 3.00 10.23 -16.84
N PHE A 505 3.60 9.21 -17.46
CA PHE A 505 5.00 8.83 -17.21
C PHE A 505 5.91 8.98 -18.46
N GLY A 506 5.36 9.30 -19.62
CA GLY A 506 6.11 9.36 -20.88
C GLY A 506 7.11 10.52 -21.04
N GLY A 507 7.27 11.40 -20.04
CA GLY A 507 8.13 12.56 -20.06
C GLY A 507 7.44 13.80 -20.64
N ALA A 508 7.87 15.00 -20.24
CA ALA A 508 7.34 16.26 -20.75
C ALA A 508 7.43 16.32 -22.28
N ARG A 509 6.31 16.47 -22.96
CA ARG A 509 6.33 17.02 -24.32
C ARG A 509 7.12 18.32 -24.24
N ALA A 510 8.25 18.42 -24.95
CA ALA A 510 8.89 19.69 -25.16
C ALA A 510 7.80 20.66 -25.63
N ALA A 511 7.61 21.73 -24.87
CA ALA A 511 6.73 22.82 -25.29
C ALA A 511 7.29 23.36 -26.60
N ASN A 512 6.60 23.12 -27.71
CA ASN A 512 6.84 23.77 -28.96
C ASN A 512 6.25 25.17 -28.92
#